data_5ceb9265423658b9ec0c31b37c9626e0
#
_entry.id   5ceb9265423658b9ec0c31b37c9626e0
#
_cell.length_a   1.000
_cell.length_b   1.000
_cell.length_c   1.000
_cell.angle_alpha   90.00
_cell.angle_beta   90.00
_cell.angle_gamma   90.00
#
_symmetry.space_group_name_H-M   'P 1'
#
loop_
_entity.id
_entity.type
_entity.pdbx_description
1 polymer ?
#
loop_
_entity_poly.entity_id
_entity_poly.type
_entity_poly.pdbx_seq_one_letter_code
_entity_poly.pdbx_strand_id
1 'polypeptide(L)'
;MSKAIETLQRAMEQAAKIRPKVGGFPYLAETLRQAGVTRNVWALPSCQNIFLTASGAVVIQGTPLVTGAADVPAFNREALIKALRTDQAGESTFPEFLEASWKAGVVGYDVDFAARTVRYFGCYGEEYVEAYPAVEVS
;
A
#
# COMPACT_ATOMS: atom_id res chain seq x y z
N MET A 1 -20.45 -5.30 12.54
CA MET A 1 -19.25 -5.44 11.66
C MET A 1 -18.82 -6.89 11.62
N SER A 2 -18.22 -7.30 10.51
CA SER A 2 -17.69 -8.65 10.38
C SER A 2 -16.42 -8.84 11.21
N LYS A 3 -16.09 -10.10 11.49
CA LYS A 3 -14.84 -10.46 12.15
C LYS A 3 -13.62 -9.99 11.35
N ALA A 4 -13.68 -10.07 10.02
CA ALA A 4 -12.59 -9.62 9.15
C ALA A 4 -12.34 -8.12 9.32
N ILE A 5 -13.40 -7.30 9.31
CA ILE A 5 -13.28 -5.86 9.51
C ILE A 5 -12.72 -5.53 10.89
N GLU A 6 -13.25 -6.17 11.94
CA GLU A 6 -12.78 -5.95 13.30
C GLU A 6 -11.31 -6.31 13.48
N THR A 7 -10.90 -7.45 12.95
CA THR A 7 -9.51 -7.90 13.02
C THR A 7 -8.58 -6.94 12.30
N LEU A 8 -8.99 -6.49 11.10
CA LEU A 8 -8.20 -5.55 10.32
C LEU A 8 -8.06 -4.20 11.03
N GLN A 9 -9.15 -3.67 11.57
CA GLN A 9 -9.12 -2.40 12.29
C GLN A 9 -8.21 -2.46 13.52
N ARG A 10 -8.27 -3.53 14.29
CA ARG A 10 -7.36 -3.71 15.44
C ARG A 10 -5.90 -3.76 15.01
N ALA A 11 -5.60 -4.49 13.94
CA ALA A 11 -4.24 -4.59 13.43
C ALA A 11 -3.72 -3.22 12.97
N MET A 12 -4.55 -2.44 12.27
CA MET A 12 -4.18 -1.10 11.82
C MET A 12 -3.92 -0.15 12.99
N GLU A 13 -4.76 -0.20 14.04
CA GLU A 13 -4.58 0.59 15.25
C GLU A 13 -3.29 0.20 15.98
N GLN A 14 -3.02 -1.09 16.09
CA GLN A 14 -1.80 -1.59 16.72
C GLN A 14 -0.56 -1.15 15.93
N ALA A 15 -0.60 -1.27 14.62
CA ALA A 15 0.50 -0.86 13.75
C ALA A 15 0.79 0.65 13.89
N ALA A 16 -0.26 1.47 13.99
CA ALA A 16 -0.11 2.92 14.14
C ALA A 16 0.65 3.29 15.42
N LYS A 17 0.55 2.47 16.47
CA LYS A 17 1.23 2.71 17.75
C LYS A 17 2.72 2.36 17.72
N ILE A 18 3.12 1.42 16.86
CA ILE A 18 4.47 0.86 16.90
C ILE A 18 5.34 1.25 15.71
N ARG A 19 4.73 1.69 14.61
CA ARG A 19 5.50 1.96 13.39
C ARG A 19 6.30 3.26 13.52
N PRO A 20 7.60 3.22 13.21
CA PRO A 20 8.40 4.43 13.19
C PRO A 20 8.02 5.30 11.98
N LYS A 21 8.33 6.60 12.05
CA LYS A 21 8.08 7.52 10.94
C LYS A 21 8.96 7.19 9.72
N VAL A 22 10.21 6.82 9.98
CA VAL A 22 11.15 6.43 8.93
C VAL A 22 11.20 4.91 8.87
N GLY A 23 11.02 4.35 7.67
CA GLY A 23 11.04 2.90 7.49
C GLY A 23 9.91 2.18 8.21
N GLY A 24 8.73 2.82 8.31
CA GLY A 24 7.60 2.28 9.09
C GLY A 24 6.82 1.18 8.41
N PHE A 25 6.86 1.09 7.08
CA PHE A 25 6.05 0.12 6.33
C PHE A 25 6.28 -1.33 6.75
N PRO A 26 7.52 -1.83 6.91
CA PRO A 26 7.72 -3.21 7.35
C PRO A 26 7.02 -3.56 8.68
N TYR A 27 6.92 -2.59 9.59
CA TYR A 27 6.23 -2.78 10.88
C TYR A 27 4.72 -2.89 10.69
N LEU A 28 4.14 -2.05 9.85
CA LEU A 28 2.73 -2.15 9.47
C LEU A 28 2.47 -3.50 8.82
N ALA A 29 3.30 -3.87 7.84
CA ALA A 29 3.14 -5.10 7.08
C ALA A 29 3.21 -6.34 7.98
N GLU A 30 4.17 -6.40 8.90
CA GLU A 30 4.32 -7.55 9.79
C GLU A 30 3.14 -7.65 10.77
N THR A 31 2.67 -6.52 11.30
CA THR A 31 1.49 -6.49 12.17
C THR A 31 0.26 -7.03 11.43
N LEU A 32 0.05 -6.62 10.18
CA LEU A 32 -1.05 -7.12 9.37
C LEU A 32 -0.90 -8.61 9.06
N ARG A 33 0.32 -9.05 8.73
CA ARG A 33 0.59 -10.45 8.47
C ARG A 33 0.25 -11.33 9.68
N GLN A 34 0.67 -10.93 10.86
CA GLN A 34 0.39 -11.68 12.11
C GLN A 34 -1.11 -11.71 12.42
N ALA A 35 -1.87 -10.72 11.97
CA ALA A 35 -3.32 -10.68 12.14
C ALA A 35 -4.07 -11.52 11.08
N GLY A 36 -3.34 -12.17 10.16
CA GLY A 36 -3.94 -13.05 9.14
C GLY A 36 -4.18 -12.39 7.79
N VAL A 37 -3.64 -11.19 7.58
CA VAL A 37 -3.74 -10.53 6.27
C VAL A 37 -2.69 -11.13 5.34
N THR A 38 -3.12 -11.63 4.18
CA THR A 38 -2.24 -12.31 3.22
C THR A 38 -1.87 -11.41 2.05
N ARG A 39 -2.75 -10.49 1.68
CA ARG A 39 -2.57 -9.63 0.51
C ARG A 39 -3.31 -8.31 0.67
N ASN A 40 -2.76 -7.25 0.06
CA ASN A 40 -3.42 -5.95 -0.01
C ASN A 40 -3.29 -5.43 -1.44
N VAL A 41 -4.41 -5.17 -2.09
CA VAL A 41 -4.46 -4.72 -3.49
C VAL A 41 -5.03 -3.31 -3.56
N TRP A 42 -4.24 -2.38 -4.11
CA TRP A 42 -4.62 -0.98 -4.25
C TRP A 42 -4.89 -0.62 -5.70
N ALA A 43 -5.99 0.11 -5.93
CA ALA A 43 -6.22 0.83 -7.17
C ALA A 43 -5.94 2.31 -6.90
N LEU A 44 -4.98 2.91 -7.57
CA LEU A 44 -4.55 4.27 -7.25
C LEU A 44 -5.56 5.34 -7.61
N PRO A 45 -6.10 5.40 -8.84
CA PRO A 45 -6.96 6.54 -9.16
C PRO A 45 -8.22 6.60 -8.30
N SER A 46 -8.81 5.47 -7.93
CA SER A 46 -9.98 5.43 -7.06
C SER A 46 -9.65 5.44 -5.58
N CYS A 47 -8.41 5.12 -5.21
CA CYS A 47 -7.98 4.88 -3.84
C CYS A 47 -8.83 3.82 -3.13
N GLN A 48 -9.30 2.85 -3.88
CA GLN A 48 -9.95 1.68 -3.33
C GLN A 48 -8.89 0.63 -3.03
N ASN A 49 -8.95 0.02 -1.85
CA ASN A 49 -8.04 -1.07 -1.55
C ASN A 49 -8.75 -2.24 -0.91
N ILE A 50 -8.28 -3.44 -1.24
CA ILE A 50 -8.84 -4.69 -0.76
C ILE A 50 -7.78 -5.41 0.05
N PHE A 51 -8.18 -5.86 1.24
CA PHE A 51 -7.34 -6.70 2.09
C PHE A 51 -7.90 -8.12 2.08
N LEU A 52 -7.07 -9.10 1.77
CA LEU A 52 -7.44 -10.50 1.88
C LEU A 52 -6.99 -11.00 3.24
N THR A 53 -7.94 -11.41 4.07
CA THR A 53 -7.67 -11.91 5.42
C THR A 53 -8.13 -13.36 5.57
N ALA A 54 -7.65 -14.03 6.60
CA ALA A 54 -8.08 -15.38 6.92
C ALA A 54 -9.58 -15.49 7.21
N SER A 55 -10.22 -14.37 7.59
CA SER A 55 -11.66 -14.32 7.91
C SER A 55 -12.52 -13.76 6.76
N GLY A 56 -11.90 -13.42 5.63
CA GLY A 56 -12.61 -12.88 4.47
C GLY A 56 -11.92 -11.64 3.89
N ALA A 57 -12.43 -11.17 2.77
CA ALA A 57 -11.92 -9.99 2.10
C ALA A 57 -12.63 -8.72 2.60
N VAL A 58 -11.87 -7.65 2.76
CA VAL A 58 -12.39 -6.35 3.20
C VAL A 58 -12.01 -5.30 2.18
N VAL A 59 -12.96 -4.48 1.76
CA VAL A 59 -12.67 -3.32 0.93
C VAL A 59 -12.71 -2.06 1.77
N ILE A 60 -11.74 -1.17 1.55
CA ILE A 60 -11.73 0.16 2.15
C ILE A 60 -11.70 1.16 1.00
N GLN A 61 -12.67 2.07 0.99
CA GLN A 61 -12.74 3.12 -0.03
C GLN A 61 -12.10 4.39 0.51
N GLY A 62 -11.07 4.87 -0.19
CA GLY A 62 -10.44 6.14 0.11
C GLY A 62 -11.01 7.27 -0.74
N THR A 63 -10.36 8.43 -0.70
CA THR A 63 -10.73 9.58 -1.52
C THR A 63 -10.07 9.45 -2.89
N PRO A 64 -10.85 9.43 -4.00
CA PRO A 64 -10.26 9.31 -5.33
C PRO A 64 -9.29 10.45 -5.67
N LEU A 65 -8.24 10.12 -6.41
CA LEU A 65 -7.25 11.11 -6.88
C LEU A 65 -7.71 11.87 -8.11
N VAL A 66 -8.69 11.32 -8.83
CA VAL A 66 -9.22 11.92 -10.06
C VAL A 66 -10.74 11.97 -10.01
N THR A 67 -11.32 12.90 -10.76
CA THR A 67 -12.77 13.02 -10.92
C THR A 67 -13.08 13.06 -12.41
N GLY A 68 -14.19 12.42 -12.80
CA GLY A 68 -14.57 12.32 -14.21
C GLY A 68 -13.54 11.55 -15.04
N ALA A 69 -13.28 12.02 -16.25
CA ALA A 69 -12.29 11.41 -17.12
C ALA A 69 -10.94 12.11 -16.97
N ALA A 70 -9.87 11.34 -16.95
CA ALA A 70 -8.52 11.87 -16.87
C ALA A 70 -7.57 10.97 -17.64
N ASP A 71 -6.52 11.56 -18.21
CA ASP A 71 -5.47 10.76 -18.84
C ASP A 71 -4.64 10.06 -17.78
N VAL A 72 -4.26 8.82 -18.04
CA VAL A 72 -3.32 8.10 -17.17
C VAL A 72 -1.91 8.53 -17.56
N PRO A 73 -1.11 9.02 -16.60
CA PRO A 73 0.28 9.39 -16.89
C PRO A 73 1.09 8.19 -17.40
N ALA A 74 2.07 8.46 -18.25
CA ALA A 74 2.97 7.42 -18.71
C ALA A 74 3.78 6.85 -17.53
N PHE A 75 4.02 5.54 -17.53
CA PHE A 75 4.77 4.89 -16.46
C PHE A 75 6.21 5.42 -16.45
N ASN A 76 6.66 5.91 -15.30
CA ASN A 76 8.01 6.45 -15.12
C ASN A 76 8.63 5.79 -13.89
N ARG A 77 9.44 4.77 -14.13
CA ARG A 77 10.07 3.97 -13.07
C ARG A 77 10.93 4.83 -12.13
N GLU A 78 11.70 5.77 -12.69
CA GLU A 78 12.57 6.63 -11.89
C GLU A 78 11.79 7.55 -10.95
N ALA A 79 10.70 8.13 -11.44
CA ALA A 79 9.81 8.96 -10.64
C ALA A 79 9.15 8.14 -9.53
N LEU A 80 8.76 6.90 -9.82
CA LEU A 80 8.21 5.99 -8.82
C LEU A 80 9.23 5.69 -7.72
N ILE A 81 10.46 5.34 -8.11
CA ILE A 81 11.53 5.05 -7.15
C ILE A 81 11.79 6.26 -6.26
N LYS A 82 11.81 7.47 -6.84
CA LYS A 82 11.97 8.71 -6.07
C LYS A 82 10.85 8.88 -5.06
N ALA A 83 9.60 8.64 -5.46
CA ALA A 83 8.45 8.72 -4.56
C ALA A 83 8.57 7.72 -3.40
N LEU A 84 9.02 6.50 -3.70
CA LEU A 84 9.25 5.46 -2.69
C LEU A 84 10.34 5.88 -1.70
N ARG A 85 11.47 6.38 -2.18
CA ARG A 85 12.58 6.78 -1.30
C ARG A 85 12.20 7.98 -0.43
N THR A 86 11.44 8.93 -0.96
CA THR A 86 10.92 10.07 -0.21
C THR A 86 10.00 9.59 0.92
N ASP A 87 9.09 8.68 0.61
CA ASP A 87 8.18 8.12 1.60
C ASP A 87 8.93 7.32 2.68
N GLN A 88 9.87 6.48 2.27
CA GLN A 88 10.67 5.65 3.19
C GLN A 88 11.53 6.51 4.13
N ALA A 89 11.96 7.67 3.68
CA ALA A 89 12.70 8.63 4.49
C ALA A 89 11.81 9.43 5.45
N GLY A 90 10.49 9.20 5.41
CA GLY A 90 9.54 9.92 6.26
C GLY A 90 9.31 11.38 5.80
N GLU A 91 9.62 11.69 4.54
CA GLU A 91 9.55 13.04 3.99
C GLU A 91 8.28 13.32 3.17
N SER A 92 7.36 12.36 3.11
CA SER A 92 6.05 12.55 2.49
C SER A 92 4.97 11.90 3.35
N THR A 93 3.76 12.45 3.27
CA THR A 93 2.58 11.82 3.86
C THR A 93 2.10 10.71 2.93
N PHE A 94 1.24 9.82 3.42
CA PHE A 94 0.69 8.77 2.59
C PHE A 94 -0.11 9.32 1.39
N PRO A 95 -1.00 10.33 1.56
CA PRO A 95 -1.67 10.94 0.40
C PRO A 95 -0.70 11.52 -0.62
N GLU A 96 0.39 12.15 -0.19
CA GLU A 96 1.42 12.67 -1.08
C GLU A 96 2.13 11.55 -1.85
N PHE A 97 2.39 10.42 -1.19
CA PHE A 97 2.96 9.24 -1.82
C PHE A 97 2.03 8.68 -2.90
N LEU A 98 0.73 8.56 -2.61
CA LEU A 98 -0.25 8.07 -3.58
C LEU A 98 -0.31 8.99 -4.80
N GLU A 99 -0.33 10.29 -4.60
CA GLU A 99 -0.36 11.26 -5.69
C GLU A 99 0.92 11.20 -6.54
N ALA A 100 2.09 11.12 -5.92
CA ALA A 100 3.36 11.01 -6.62
C ALA A 100 3.44 9.71 -7.43
N SER A 101 2.94 8.61 -6.87
CA SER A 101 2.90 7.31 -7.56
C SER A 101 1.96 7.35 -8.76
N TRP A 102 0.79 7.98 -8.62
CA TRP A 102 -0.14 8.18 -9.73
C TRP A 102 0.50 9.01 -10.84
N LYS A 103 1.15 10.11 -10.50
CA LYS A 103 1.85 10.95 -11.46
C LYS A 103 2.99 10.21 -12.18
N ALA A 104 3.56 9.20 -11.53
CA ALA A 104 4.56 8.33 -12.14
C ALA A 104 3.94 7.22 -13.00
N GLY A 105 2.63 7.23 -13.20
CA GLY A 105 1.93 6.28 -14.06
C GLY A 105 1.55 4.97 -13.39
N VAL A 106 1.60 4.91 -12.06
CA VAL A 106 1.20 3.71 -11.32
C VAL A 106 -0.32 3.71 -11.17
N VAL A 107 -0.98 2.68 -11.66
CA VAL A 107 -2.43 2.53 -11.56
C VAL A 107 -2.85 1.61 -10.44
N GLY A 108 -1.91 0.89 -9.85
CA GLY A 108 -2.18 0.04 -8.71
C GLY A 108 -0.92 -0.58 -8.15
N TYR A 109 -1.03 -1.12 -6.95
CA TYR A 109 0.04 -1.93 -6.39
C TYR A 109 -0.54 -3.02 -5.49
N ASP A 110 0.27 -4.02 -5.23
CA ASP A 110 -0.17 -5.23 -4.59
C ASP A 110 0.94 -5.69 -3.63
N VAL A 111 0.56 -5.89 -2.38
CA VAL A 111 1.46 -6.32 -1.32
C VAL A 111 1.22 -7.80 -1.05
N ASP A 112 2.29 -8.58 -1.14
CA ASP A 112 2.31 -9.98 -0.73
C ASP A 112 3.03 -10.06 0.62
N PHE A 113 2.29 -10.26 1.69
CA PHE A 113 2.84 -10.20 3.05
C PHE A 113 3.73 -11.41 3.38
N ALA A 114 3.47 -12.56 2.79
CA ALA A 114 4.29 -13.75 3.01
C ALA A 114 5.65 -13.62 2.28
N ALA A 115 5.63 -13.13 1.05
CA ALA A 115 6.83 -12.92 0.26
C ALA A 115 7.59 -11.65 0.63
N ARG A 116 6.97 -10.73 1.35
CA ARG A 116 7.49 -9.40 1.69
C ARG A 116 7.88 -8.62 0.45
N THR A 117 6.93 -8.54 -0.49
CA THR A 117 7.12 -7.79 -1.74
C THR A 117 5.95 -6.84 -1.98
N VAL A 118 6.23 -5.75 -2.67
CA VAL A 118 5.22 -4.83 -3.19
C VAL A 118 5.46 -4.71 -4.68
N ARG A 119 4.43 -4.97 -5.47
CA ARG A 119 4.49 -4.87 -6.92
C ARG A 119 3.68 -3.67 -7.36
N TYR A 120 4.33 -2.73 -8.04
CA TYR A 120 3.71 -1.53 -8.61
C TYR A 120 3.55 -1.75 -10.10
N PHE A 121 2.42 -1.35 -10.68
CA PHE A 121 2.17 -1.60 -12.10
C PHE A 121 1.49 -0.42 -12.79
N GLY A 122 1.79 -0.29 -14.09
CA GLY A 122 1.17 0.69 -14.99
C GLY A 122 0.09 0.06 -15.84
N CYS A 123 -0.54 0.88 -16.71
CA CYS A 123 -1.66 0.47 -17.55
C CYS A 123 -1.32 -0.58 -18.60
N TYR A 124 -0.09 -0.62 -19.05
CA TYR A 124 0.32 -1.46 -20.20
C TYR A 124 1.22 -2.63 -19.76
N GLY A 125 1.09 -3.05 -18.53
CA GLY A 125 1.88 -4.18 -18.04
C GLY A 125 3.26 -3.83 -17.50
N GLU A 126 3.57 -2.55 -17.40
CA GLU A 126 4.82 -2.12 -16.76
C GLU A 126 4.77 -2.48 -15.28
N GLU A 127 5.92 -2.79 -14.73
CA GLU A 127 5.98 -3.33 -13.38
C GLU A 127 7.29 -2.94 -12.70
N TYR A 128 7.20 -2.68 -11.40
CA TYR A 128 8.36 -2.53 -10.53
C TYR A 128 8.07 -3.25 -9.22
N VAL A 129 8.96 -4.15 -8.84
CA VAL A 129 8.79 -4.94 -7.62
C VAL A 129 9.89 -4.55 -6.62
N GLU A 130 9.48 -4.33 -5.39
CA GLU A 130 10.39 -4.02 -4.29
C GLU A 130 10.13 -4.96 -3.12
N ALA A 131 11.21 -5.52 -2.57
CA ALA A 131 11.14 -6.30 -1.34
C ALA A 131 11.33 -5.37 -0.14
N TYR A 132 10.79 -5.76 1.02
CA TYR A 132 11.03 -5.05 2.27
C TYR A 132 11.54 -6.04 3.32
N PRO A 133 12.29 -5.54 4.32
CA PRO A 133 12.90 -6.44 5.30
C PRO A 133 11.87 -7.01 6.29
N ALA A 134 12.18 -8.18 6.82
CA ALA A 134 11.46 -8.72 7.97
C ALA A 134 11.81 -7.90 9.21
N VAL A 135 10.80 -7.65 10.05
CA VAL A 135 10.99 -6.97 11.34
C VAL A 135 10.26 -7.72 12.42
N GLU A 136 10.65 -7.51 13.67
CA GLU A 136 9.94 -8.06 14.81
C GLU A 136 8.95 -7.03 15.33
N VAL A 137 7.73 -7.49 15.61
CA VAL A 137 6.69 -6.71 16.27
C VAL A 137 6.17 -7.52 17.47
N SER A 138 5.85 -6.84 18.55
CA SER A 138 5.37 -7.50 19.77
C SER A 138 3.94 -7.13 20.09
#